data_78eb730e23e0d475edd48abf581437a0
#
_entry.id   78eb730e23e0d475edd48abf581437a0
#
_cell.length_a   1.000
_cell.length_b   1.000
_cell.length_c   1.000
_cell.angle_alpha   90.00
_cell.angle_beta   90.00
_cell.angle_gamma   90.00
#
_symmetry.space_group_name_H-M   'P 1'
#
loop_
_entity.id
_entity.type
_entity.pdbx_description
1 polymer ?
#
loop_
_entity_poly.entity_id
_entity_poly.type
_entity_poly.pdbx_seq_one_letter_code
_entity_poly.pdbx_strand_id
1 'polypeptide(L)'
;MKEILKVESLTKKFKKKNFFSSDSKEVTAADSVSFSLQEGEILAIAGQSGSGKSTIAKLILRAIEADSGKIFHNQKEIKNNSDELKKFRMKCQMIYQDPYDSINPRMTISDIIEEPLEIHNLGTKNERKQRVIETLQKVKLEPAEEIAKKYPHMLSGGQRQRVVIARAIVVKPEIIIADEPVSMLDVSIRAEILELMKDIQKENNISMIYITHDLATAKHFADNILILNSGKIMEIGSIEKVLSNPENSYTKALIAAVSEPDPKNLYKEKKILFE
;
A
#
# COMPACT_ATOMS: atom_id res chain seq x y z
N MET A 1 19.14 10.11 -7.40
CA MET A 1 17.67 10.28 -7.28
C MET A 1 17.40 11.05 -6.01
N LYS A 2 16.30 11.80 -5.93
CA LYS A 2 15.95 12.58 -4.74
C LYS A 2 15.12 11.72 -3.79
N GLU A 3 15.49 11.70 -2.50
CA GLU A 3 14.72 11.00 -1.46
C GLU A 3 13.43 11.78 -1.17
N ILE A 4 12.26 11.13 -1.39
CA ILE A 4 10.94 11.75 -1.14
C ILE A 4 10.39 11.38 0.23
N LEU A 5 10.64 10.16 0.70
CA LEU A 5 10.24 9.69 2.02
C LEU A 5 11.42 9.01 2.71
N LYS A 6 11.63 9.31 3.99
CA LYS A 6 12.60 8.63 4.84
C LYS A 6 11.96 8.23 6.15
N VAL A 7 12.20 6.99 6.55
CA VAL A 7 11.76 6.41 7.81
C VAL A 7 13.01 6.08 8.62
N GLU A 8 13.09 6.58 9.86
CA GLU A 8 14.23 6.38 10.74
C GLU A 8 13.81 5.71 12.06
N SER A 9 14.35 4.52 12.32
CA SER A 9 14.23 3.75 13.57
C SER A 9 12.78 3.65 14.09
N LEU A 10 11.83 3.46 13.17
CA LEU A 10 10.40 3.46 13.49
C LEU A 10 10.04 2.22 14.30
N THR A 11 9.48 2.44 15.49
CA THR A 11 9.12 1.35 16.42
C THR A 11 7.66 1.48 16.84
N LYS A 12 6.97 0.33 16.88
CA LYS A 12 5.60 0.22 17.39
C LYS A 12 5.37 -1.11 18.09
N LYS A 13 4.88 -1.02 19.32
CA LYS A 13 4.48 -2.17 20.14
C LYS A 13 2.99 -2.08 20.46
N PHE A 14 2.31 -3.19 20.39
CA PHE A 14 0.91 -3.31 20.81
C PHE A 14 0.81 -4.20 22.04
N LYS A 15 0.08 -3.75 23.06
CA LYS A 15 -0.25 -4.57 24.24
C LYS A 15 -1.47 -5.41 23.94
N LYS A 16 -1.30 -6.72 23.85
CA LYS A 16 -2.41 -7.67 23.74
C LYS A 16 -2.92 -7.98 25.15
N LYS A 17 -4.07 -7.39 25.55
CA LYS A 17 -4.74 -7.77 26.80
C LYS A 17 -5.33 -9.15 26.61
N ASN A 18 -4.81 -10.12 27.33
CA ASN A 18 -5.50 -11.41 27.46
C ASN A 18 -6.66 -11.24 28.43
N PHE A 19 -7.88 -11.54 27.98
CA PHE A 19 -9.11 -11.45 28.79
C PHE A 19 -9.10 -12.41 30.01
N PHE A 20 -8.19 -13.39 30.05
CA PHE A 20 -8.14 -14.46 31.07
C PHE A 20 -6.82 -14.54 31.85
N SER A 21 -5.86 -13.64 31.62
CA SER A 21 -4.62 -13.60 32.41
C SER A 21 -4.14 -12.17 32.63
N SER A 22 -3.53 -11.89 33.78
CA SER A 22 -2.89 -10.62 34.10
C SER A 22 -1.64 -10.31 33.26
N ASP A 23 -1.19 -11.26 32.44
CA ASP A 23 -0.02 -11.10 31.59
C ASP A 23 -0.40 -10.44 30.25
N SER A 24 0.01 -9.19 30.08
CA SER A 24 -0.07 -8.51 28.79
C SER A 24 1.10 -8.93 27.92
N LYS A 25 0.84 -9.74 26.88
CA LYS A 25 1.86 -10.07 25.88
C LYS A 25 2.05 -8.85 24.96
N GLU A 26 3.24 -8.28 24.92
CA GLU A 26 3.60 -7.24 23.94
C GLU A 26 3.89 -7.89 22.58
N VAL A 27 3.31 -7.33 21.52
CA VAL A 27 3.62 -7.68 20.13
C VAL A 27 4.30 -6.49 19.48
N THR A 28 5.55 -6.66 19.08
CA THR A 28 6.31 -5.65 18.35
C THR A 28 5.96 -5.74 16.87
N ALA A 29 5.22 -4.76 16.35
CA ALA A 29 4.78 -4.73 14.97
C ALA A 29 5.75 -3.98 14.03
N ALA A 30 6.58 -3.11 14.60
CA ALA A 30 7.74 -2.50 13.95
C ALA A 30 8.84 -2.35 15.00
N ASP A 31 10.08 -2.75 14.67
CA ASP A 31 11.24 -2.75 15.56
C ASP A 31 12.40 -2.06 14.85
N SER A 32 12.57 -0.76 15.15
CA SER A 32 13.64 0.09 14.62
C SER A 32 13.74 0.08 13.08
N VAL A 33 12.58 0.06 12.40
CA VAL A 33 12.49 0.00 10.94
C VAL A 33 13.02 1.30 10.33
N SER A 34 14.00 1.18 9.41
CA SER A 34 14.58 2.32 8.70
C SER A 34 14.72 2.01 7.21
N PHE A 35 14.17 2.88 6.36
CA PHE A 35 14.33 2.79 4.90
C PHE A 35 14.02 4.15 4.27
N SER A 36 14.36 4.29 2.98
CA SER A 36 13.97 5.46 2.18
C SER A 36 13.25 5.04 0.90
N LEU A 37 12.46 5.97 0.35
CA LEU A 37 11.81 5.87 -0.94
C LEU A 37 12.29 7.03 -1.80
N GLN A 38 12.75 6.72 -3.02
CA GLN A 38 13.19 7.74 -3.95
C GLN A 38 12.02 8.29 -4.78
N GLU A 39 12.17 9.48 -5.34
CA GLU A 39 11.17 10.07 -6.22
C GLU A 39 10.98 9.20 -7.47
N GLY A 40 9.72 8.84 -7.77
CA GLY A 40 9.36 7.96 -8.89
C GLY A 40 9.69 6.48 -8.70
N GLU A 41 10.14 6.06 -7.50
CA GLU A 41 10.45 4.67 -7.18
C GLU A 41 9.20 3.89 -6.75
N ILE A 42 9.17 2.60 -7.06
CA ILE A 42 8.24 1.62 -6.47
C ILE A 42 9.03 0.71 -5.52
N LEU A 43 8.84 0.89 -4.21
CA LEU A 43 9.40 0.03 -3.17
C LEU A 43 8.37 -1.02 -2.73
N ALA A 44 8.63 -2.29 -2.96
CA ALA A 44 7.82 -3.36 -2.39
C ALA A 44 8.17 -3.60 -0.91
N ILE A 45 7.15 -3.79 -0.06
CA ILE A 45 7.32 -4.31 1.31
C ILE A 45 6.66 -5.68 1.35
N ALA A 46 7.48 -6.74 1.41
CA ALA A 46 7.03 -8.11 1.40
C ALA A 46 7.31 -8.85 2.71
N GLY A 47 6.55 -9.92 2.98
CA GLY A 47 6.69 -10.73 4.19
C GLY A 47 5.39 -11.48 4.50
N GLN A 48 5.45 -12.43 5.42
CA GLN A 48 4.29 -13.23 5.84
C GLN A 48 3.18 -12.36 6.45
N SER A 49 1.96 -12.92 6.52
CA SER A 49 0.85 -12.29 7.25
C SER A 49 1.25 -12.05 8.70
N GLY A 50 0.91 -10.87 9.24
CA GLY A 50 1.29 -10.49 10.60
C GLY A 50 2.73 -10.00 10.78
N SER A 51 3.56 -9.89 9.73
CA SER A 51 4.94 -9.39 9.84
C SER A 51 5.06 -7.89 10.16
N GLY A 52 3.96 -7.12 10.10
CA GLY A 52 3.93 -5.69 10.44
C GLY A 52 3.77 -4.74 9.25
N LYS A 53 3.61 -5.24 8.01
CA LYS A 53 3.53 -4.43 6.76
C LYS A 53 2.47 -3.33 6.81
N SER A 54 1.21 -3.69 7.06
CA SER A 54 0.10 -2.71 7.16
C SER A 54 0.26 -1.77 8.37
N THR A 55 0.98 -2.20 9.42
CA THR A 55 1.32 -1.32 10.54
C THR A 55 2.30 -0.24 10.09
N ILE A 56 3.32 -0.58 9.30
CA ILE A 56 4.26 0.40 8.73
C ILE A 56 3.51 1.41 7.86
N ALA A 57 2.58 0.96 7.00
CA ALA A 57 1.74 1.86 6.21
C ALA A 57 0.98 2.87 7.08
N LYS A 58 0.31 2.38 8.14
CA LYS A 58 -0.45 3.23 9.08
C LYS A 58 0.45 4.18 9.86
N LEU A 59 1.67 3.76 10.22
CA LEU A 59 2.65 4.61 10.88
C LEU A 59 3.15 5.72 9.97
N ILE A 60 3.44 5.43 8.69
CA ILE A 60 3.87 6.43 7.71
C ILE A 60 2.81 7.52 7.55
N LEU A 61 1.53 7.12 7.40
CA LEU A 61 0.40 8.05 7.30
C LEU A 61 0.07 8.77 8.62
N ARG A 62 0.77 8.44 9.72
CA ARG A 62 0.43 8.91 11.06
C ARG A 62 -1.04 8.63 11.41
N ALA A 63 -1.61 7.53 10.88
CA ALA A 63 -2.93 7.03 11.28
C ALA A 63 -2.88 6.37 12.67
N ILE A 64 -1.72 5.86 13.05
CA ILE A 64 -1.36 5.45 14.41
C ILE A 64 -0.06 6.10 14.82
N GLU A 65 0.13 6.32 16.12
CA GLU A 65 1.37 6.91 16.65
C GLU A 65 2.46 5.84 16.80
N ALA A 66 3.69 6.21 16.40
CA ALA A 66 4.87 5.42 16.68
C ALA A 66 5.27 5.60 18.16
N ASP A 67 5.86 4.56 18.75
CA ASP A 67 6.42 4.65 20.11
C ASP A 67 7.80 5.34 20.07
N SER A 68 8.54 5.20 18.94
CA SER A 68 9.78 5.93 18.66
C SER A 68 10.07 5.98 17.16
N GLY A 69 11.05 6.79 16.77
CA GLY A 69 11.48 6.98 15.39
C GLY A 69 10.85 8.21 14.73
N LYS A 70 11.30 8.50 13.53
CA LYS A 70 10.93 9.71 12.78
C LYS A 70 10.57 9.37 11.33
N ILE A 71 9.74 10.20 10.74
CA ILE A 71 9.34 10.11 9.33
C ILE A 71 9.58 11.48 8.71
N PHE A 72 10.24 11.48 7.55
CA PHE A 72 10.54 12.70 6.80
C PHE A 72 9.91 12.63 5.42
N HIS A 73 9.31 13.72 4.99
CA HIS A 73 8.84 13.91 3.61
C HIS A 73 9.58 15.11 3.01
N ASN A 74 10.24 14.89 1.88
CA ASN A 74 11.09 15.91 1.24
C ASN A 74 12.07 16.54 2.25
N GLN A 75 12.78 15.72 3.02
CA GLN A 75 13.76 16.10 4.06
C GLN A 75 13.17 16.86 5.27
N LYS A 76 11.86 17.09 5.33
CA LYS A 76 11.19 17.73 6.44
C LYS A 76 10.54 16.67 7.34
N GLU A 77 10.83 16.68 8.64
CA GLU A 77 10.18 15.78 9.62
C GLU A 77 8.67 16.05 9.67
N ILE A 78 7.87 15.00 9.57
CA ILE A 78 6.41 15.05 9.69
C ILE A 78 6.06 15.02 11.19
N LYS A 79 5.68 16.17 11.72
CA LYS A 79 5.25 16.29 13.11
C LYS A 79 3.78 15.89 13.27
N ASN A 80 3.40 15.50 14.50
CA ASN A 80 2.01 15.17 14.83
C ASN A 80 1.17 16.44 15.07
N ASN A 81 1.07 17.29 14.05
CA ASN A 81 0.34 18.55 14.04
C ASN A 81 -0.76 18.44 12.98
N SER A 82 -1.99 18.80 13.33
CA SER A 82 -3.19 18.67 12.49
C SER A 82 -3.00 19.22 11.08
N ASP A 83 -2.44 20.45 10.95
CA ASP A 83 -2.30 21.11 9.65
C ASP A 83 -1.18 20.50 8.79
N GLU A 84 -0.07 20.12 9.42
CA GLU A 84 1.02 19.42 8.73
C GLU A 84 0.57 18.03 8.26
N LEU A 85 -0.16 17.30 9.12
CA LEU A 85 -0.73 16.00 8.76
C LEU A 85 -1.74 16.10 7.63
N LYS A 86 -2.62 17.12 7.64
CA LYS A 86 -3.56 17.34 6.55
C LYS A 86 -2.84 17.58 5.23
N LYS A 87 -1.78 18.41 5.23
CA LYS A 87 -0.96 18.68 4.04
C LYS A 87 -0.20 17.43 3.57
N PHE A 88 0.37 16.69 4.50
CA PHE A 88 1.08 15.44 4.16
C PHE A 88 0.14 14.38 3.59
N ARG A 89 -1.03 14.15 4.22
CA ARG A 89 -2.02 13.16 3.75
C ARG A 89 -2.61 13.51 2.39
N MET A 90 -2.67 14.79 2.01
CA MET A 90 -3.01 15.17 0.63
C MET A 90 -1.96 14.68 -0.37
N LYS A 91 -0.68 14.71 0.01
CA LYS A 91 0.45 14.29 -0.83
C LYS A 91 0.76 12.80 -0.76
N CYS A 92 0.33 12.13 0.32
CA CYS A 92 0.55 10.71 0.55
C CYS A 92 -0.80 10.02 0.75
N GLN A 93 -1.26 9.30 -0.27
CA GLN A 93 -2.55 8.63 -0.28
C GLN A 93 -2.41 7.12 -0.07
N MET A 94 -3.49 6.48 0.39
CA MET A 94 -3.51 5.04 0.64
C MET A 94 -4.57 4.34 -0.20
N ILE A 95 -4.19 3.21 -0.80
CA ILE A 95 -5.07 2.22 -1.41
C ILE A 95 -5.12 1.04 -0.44
N TYR A 96 -6.29 0.76 0.10
CA TYR A 96 -6.52 -0.31 1.08
C TYR A 96 -6.75 -1.66 0.40
N GLN A 97 -6.53 -2.73 1.16
CA GLN A 97 -6.65 -4.12 0.72
C GLN A 97 -8.06 -4.47 0.25
N ASP A 98 -9.09 -4.05 0.99
CA ASP A 98 -10.49 -4.33 0.68
C ASP A 98 -11.18 -3.10 0.06
N PRO A 99 -11.55 -3.17 -1.23
CA PRO A 99 -12.30 -2.09 -1.85
C PRO A 99 -13.73 -1.94 -1.31
N TYR A 100 -14.29 -2.97 -0.68
CA TYR A 100 -15.64 -2.89 -0.10
C TYR A 100 -15.63 -2.08 1.21
N ASP A 101 -14.62 -2.29 2.06
CA ASP A 101 -14.50 -1.58 3.34
C ASP A 101 -13.95 -0.16 3.17
N SER A 102 -13.29 0.13 2.04
CA SER A 102 -12.63 1.41 1.81
C SER A 102 -13.53 2.51 1.26
N ILE A 103 -14.72 2.17 0.72
CA ILE A 103 -15.65 3.11 0.11
C ILE A 103 -17.04 2.99 0.73
N ASN A 104 -17.73 4.13 0.91
CA ASN A 104 -19.10 4.16 1.44
C ASN A 104 -20.09 3.65 0.37
N PRO A 105 -20.81 2.52 0.59
CA PRO A 105 -21.72 1.96 -0.41
C PRO A 105 -22.98 2.81 -0.69
N ARG A 106 -23.24 3.85 0.13
CA ARG A 106 -24.37 4.76 -0.02
C ARG A 106 -24.04 6.02 -0.82
N MET A 107 -22.77 6.23 -1.17
CA MET A 107 -22.32 7.35 -1.98
C MET A 107 -22.26 6.93 -3.46
N THR A 108 -22.49 7.88 -4.38
CA THR A 108 -22.22 7.65 -5.80
C THR A 108 -20.72 7.57 -6.05
N ILE A 109 -20.32 7.00 -7.17
CA ILE A 109 -18.90 6.94 -7.58
C ILE A 109 -18.32 8.35 -7.71
N SER A 110 -19.09 9.30 -8.22
CA SER A 110 -18.70 10.72 -8.25
C SER A 110 -18.39 11.26 -6.86
N ASP A 111 -19.29 11.05 -5.90
CA ASP A 111 -19.13 11.56 -4.53
C ASP A 111 -17.89 10.93 -3.84
N ILE A 112 -17.67 9.63 -4.04
CA ILE A 112 -16.51 8.91 -3.49
C ILE A 112 -15.18 9.49 -3.99
N ILE A 113 -15.10 9.79 -5.29
CA ILE A 113 -13.88 10.34 -5.89
C ILE A 113 -13.74 11.83 -5.59
N GLU A 114 -14.85 12.58 -5.48
CA GLU A 114 -14.85 14.01 -5.13
C GLU A 114 -14.47 14.27 -3.67
N GLU A 115 -14.79 13.34 -2.74
CA GLU A 115 -14.59 13.50 -1.29
C GLU A 115 -13.20 14.00 -0.89
N PRO A 116 -12.06 13.45 -1.37
CA PRO A 116 -10.74 13.98 -1.05
C PRO A 116 -10.52 15.41 -1.52
N LEU A 117 -11.11 15.81 -2.65
CA LEU A 117 -11.03 17.19 -3.15
C LEU A 117 -11.79 18.16 -2.22
N GLU A 118 -12.91 17.73 -1.67
CA GLU A 118 -13.68 18.52 -0.68
C GLU A 118 -12.93 18.66 0.64
N ILE A 119 -12.41 17.56 1.18
CA ILE A 119 -11.65 17.54 2.45
C ILE A 119 -10.47 18.52 2.38
N HIS A 120 -9.82 18.60 1.22
CA HIS A 120 -8.66 19.47 1.02
C HIS A 120 -8.99 20.83 0.41
N ASN A 121 -10.28 21.16 0.20
CA ASN A 121 -10.77 22.41 -0.41
C ASN A 121 -10.12 22.71 -1.77
N LEU A 122 -10.04 21.70 -2.64
CA LEU A 122 -9.40 21.81 -3.96
C LEU A 122 -10.43 22.11 -5.05
N GLY A 123 -10.41 23.34 -5.53
CA GLY A 123 -11.26 23.80 -6.65
C GLY A 123 -12.73 24.06 -6.27
N THR A 124 -13.43 24.67 -7.23
CA THR A 124 -14.90 24.87 -7.17
C THR A 124 -15.63 23.55 -7.43
N LYS A 125 -16.93 23.53 -7.15
CA LYS A 125 -17.77 22.34 -7.39
C LYS A 125 -17.74 21.86 -8.85
N ASN A 126 -17.69 22.80 -9.83
CA ASN A 126 -17.64 22.44 -11.25
C ASN A 126 -16.26 21.87 -11.63
N GLU A 127 -15.18 22.48 -11.14
CA GLU A 127 -13.81 21.98 -11.36
C GLU A 127 -13.61 20.58 -10.74
N ARG A 128 -14.17 20.33 -9.54
CA ARG A 128 -14.12 19.01 -8.92
C ARG A 128 -14.83 17.95 -9.75
N LYS A 129 -16.05 18.24 -10.22
CA LYS A 129 -16.80 17.33 -11.11
C LYS A 129 -16.03 17.01 -12.38
N GLN A 130 -15.46 18.02 -13.02
CA GLN A 130 -14.64 17.81 -14.22
C GLN A 130 -13.45 16.91 -13.91
N ARG A 131 -12.75 17.18 -12.80
CA ARG A 131 -11.59 16.37 -12.37
C ARG A 131 -11.99 14.92 -12.05
N VAL A 132 -13.18 14.69 -11.49
CA VAL A 132 -13.71 13.32 -11.28
C VAL A 132 -13.85 12.58 -12.60
N ILE A 133 -14.47 13.20 -13.61
CA ILE A 133 -14.64 12.59 -14.95
C ILE A 133 -13.28 12.26 -15.58
N GLU A 134 -12.36 13.23 -15.60
CA GLU A 134 -10.99 13.02 -16.11
C GLU A 134 -10.26 11.89 -15.37
N THR A 135 -10.48 11.77 -14.05
CA THR A 135 -9.85 10.72 -13.26
C THR A 135 -10.46 9.35 -13.54
N LEU A 136 -11.77 9.25 -13.75
CA LEU A 136 -12.44 8.02 -14.17
C LEU A 136 -11.90 7.52 -15.53
N GLN A 137 -11.69 8.43 -16.48
CA GLN A 137 -11.07 8.09 -17.77
C GLN A 137 -9.63 7.56 -17.59
N LYS A 138 -8.83 8.21 -16.74
CA LYS A 138 -7.45 7.76 -16.44
C LYS A 138 -7.40 6.34 -15.87
N VAL A 139 -8.38 5.95 -15.05
CA VAL A 139 -8.45 4.58 -14.52
C VAL A 139 -9.20 3.63 -15.46
N LYS A 140 -9.44 4.04 -16.72
CA LYS A 140 -10.10 3.23 -17.77
C LYS A 140 -11.50 2.74 -17.33
N LEU A 141 -12.29 3.64 -16.70
CA LEU A 141 -13.70 3.44 -16.36
C LEU A 141 -14.57 4.29 -17.28
N GLU A 142 -15.04 3.68 -18.36
CA GLU A 142 -15.85 4.33 -19.39
C GLU A 142 -17.21 3.63 -19.61
N PRO A 143 -18.26 4.36 -19.99
CA PRO A 143 -18.34 5.83 -20.13
C PRO A 143 -18.32 6.53 -18.76
N ALA A 144 -17.41 7.51 -18.56
CA ALA A 144 -17.13 8.09 -17.26
C ALA A 144 -18.35 8.76 -16.61
N GLU A 145 -19.16 9.49 -17.39
CA GLU A 145 -20.35 10.21 -16.92
C GLU A 145 -21.45 9.25 -16.42
N GLU A 146 -21.55 8.06 -17.01
CA GLU A 146 -22.50 7.04 -16.57
C GLU A 146 -22.00 6.34 -15.30
N ILE A 147 -20.71 5.97 -15.29
CA ILE A 147 -20.06 5.35 -14.13
C ILE A 147 -20.11 6.26 -12.91
N ALA A 148 -19.88 7.56 -13.09
CA ALA A 148 -19.93 8.57 -12.02
C ALA A 148 -21.27 8.58 -11.24
N LYS A 149 -22.39 8.24 -11.91
CA LYS A 149 -23.73 8.21 -11.31
C LYS A 149 -24.07 6.89 -10.63
N LYS A 150 -23.29 5.84 -10.85
CA LYS A 150 -23.52 4.52 -10.24
C LYS A 150 -23.12 4.49 -8.77
N TYR A 151 -23.55 3.43 -8.11
CA TYR A 151 -23.16 3.11 -6.74
C TYR A 151 -22.16 1.94 -6.74
N PRO A 152 -21.34 1.77 -5.69
CA PRO A 152 -20.34 0.70 -5.62
C PRO A 152 -20.89 -0.71 -5.88
N HIS A 153 -22.09 -1.03 -5.39
CA HIS A 153 -22.72 -2.33 -5.56
C HIS A 153 -23.09 -2.65 -7.02
N MET A 154 -23.14 -1.64 -7.90
CA MET A 154 -23.41 -1.80 -9.34
C MET A 154 -22.15 -2.10 -10.16
N LEU A 155 -20.97 -2.16 -9.55
CA LEU A 155 -19.69 -2.35 -10.20
C LEU A 155 -19.12 -3.75 -9.90
N SER A 156 -18.32 -4.30 -10.84
CA SER A 156 -17.50 -5.49 -10.58
C SER A 156 -16.36 -5.21 -9.58
N GLY A 157 -15.71 -6.27 -9.07
CA GLY A 157 -14.57 -6.13 -8.15
C GLY A 157 -13.43 -5.30 -8.74
N GLY A 158 -13.03 -5.57 -9.98
CA GLY A 158 -12.00 -4.81 -10.68
C GLY A 158 -12.39 -3.35 -10.96
N GLN A 159 -13.68 -3.09 -11.29
CA GLN A 159 -14.18 -1.72 -11.45
C GLN A 159 -14.15 -0.95 -10.11
N ARG A 160 -14.54 -1.60 -9.00
CA ARG A 160 -14.43 -0.96 -7.66
C ARG A 160 -12.99 -0.65 -7.30
N GLN A 161 -12.06 -1.55 -7.60
CA GLN A 161 -10.64 -1.30 -7.36
C GLN A 161 -10.15 -0.09 -8.17
N ARG A 162 -10.57 0.07 -9.42
CA ARG A 162 -10.28 1.25 -10.23
C ARG A 162 -10.87 2.54 -9.61
N VAL A 163 -12.05 2.48 -8.97
CA VAL A 163 -12.63 3.61 -8.22
C VAL A 163 -11.76 3.97 -7.01
N VAL A 164 -11.29 2.98 -6.25
CA VAL A 164 -10.39 3.21 -5.10
C VAL A 164 -9.07 3.86 -5.55
N ILE A 165 -8.51 3.40 -6.68
CA ILE A 165 -7.34 4.02 -7.30
C ILE A 165 -7.65 5.46 -7.74
N ALA A 166 -8.79 5.69 -8.40
CA ALA A 166 -9.24 7.03 -8.82
C ALA A 166 -9.34 7.99 -7.63
N ARG A 167 -9.96 7.54 -6.53
CA ARG A 167 -10.04 8.31 -5.29
C ARG A 167 -8.67 8.70 -4.73
N ALA A 168 -7.69 7.81 -4.81
CA ALA A 168 -6.35 8.09 -4.34
C ALA A 168 -5.60 9.11 -5.24
N ILE A 169 -5.75 9.02 -6.57
CA ILE A 169 -4.99 9.86 -7.51
C ILE A 169 -5.63 11.22 -7.82
N VAL A 170 -6.93 11.42 -7.51
CA VAL A 170 -7.67 12.64 -7.84
C VAL A 170 -7.06 13.91 -7.23
N VAL A 171 -6.42 13.80 -6.07
CA VAL A 171 -5.70 14.90 -5.40
C VAL A 171 -4.29 15.13 -5.93
N LYS A 172 -3.83 14.33 -6.91
CA LYS A 172 -2.47 14.34 -7.49
C LYS A 172 -1.40 14.15 -6.40
N PRO A 173 -1.37 13.00 -5.74
CA PRO A 173 -0.43 12.72 -4.66
C PRO A 173 1.01 12.59 -5.20
N GLU A 174 1.99 12.79 -4.32
CA GLU A 174 3.41 12.53 -4.58
C GLU A 174 3.77 11.07 -4.23
N ILE A 175 3.05 10.49 -3.26
CA ILE A 175 3.28 9.13 -2.75
C ILE A 175 1.95 8.37 -2.68
N ILE A 176 1.96 7.12 -3.10
CA ILE A 176 0.85 6.17 -2.88
C ILE A 176 1.37 4.98 -2.06
N ILE A 177 0.68 4.66 -0.98
CA ILE A 177 0.89 3.42 -0.23
C ILE A 177 -0.24 2.48 -0.62
N ALA A 178 0.08 1.38 -1.30
CA ALA A 178 -0.87 0.38 -1.75
C ALA A 178 -0.73 -0.88 -0.88
N ASP A 179 -1.69 -1.11 0.01
CA ASP A 179 -1.69 -2.26 0.93
C ASP A 179 -2.49 -3.41 0.31
N GLU A 180 -1.80 -4.40 -0.25
CA GLU A 180 -2.35 -5.56 -0.94
C GLU A 180 -3.45 -5.23 -1.97
N PRO A 181 -3.24 -4.27 -2.88
CA PRO A 181 -4.30 -3.67 -3.69
C PRO A 181 -4.98 -4.62 -4.67
N VAL A 182 -4.44 -5.82 -4.88
CA VAL A 182 -4.98 -6.80 -5.84
C VAL A 182 -5.30 -8.15 -5.21
N SER A 183 -5.15 -8.32 -3.89
CA SER A 183 -5.31 -9.61 -3.21
C SER A 183 -6.72 -10.21 -3.34
N MET A 184 -7.75 -9.36 -3.38
CA MET A 184 -9.17 -9.74 -3.48
C MET A 184 -9.68 -9.91 -4.92
N LEU A 185 -8.80 -9.85 -5.93
CA LEU A 185 -9.16 -9.90 -7.34
C LEU A 185 -8.74 -11.22 -7.98
N ASP A 186 -9.44 -11.61 -9.05
CA ASP A 186 -9.06 -12.73 -9.91
C ASP A 186 -7.72 -12.48 -10.61
N VAL A 187 -7.00 -13.56 -10.93
CA VAL A 187 -5.62 -13.50 -11.45
C VAL A 187 -5.49 -12.60 -12.70
N SER A 188 -6.44 -12.69 -13.65
CA SER A 188 -6.45 -11.87 -14.87
C SER A 188 -6.61 -10.37 -14.54
N ILE A 189 -7.52 -10.05 -13.64
CA ILE A 189 -7.80 -8.67 -13.22
C ILE A 189 -6.63 -8.09 -12.41
N ARG A 190 -5.91 -8.92 -11.63
CA ARG A 190 -4.70 -8.47 -10.90
C ARG A 190 -3.67 -7.86 -11.83
N ALA A 191 -3.36 -8.55 -12.93
CA ALA A 191 -2.38 -8.07 -13.91
C ALA A 191 -2.80 -6.72 -14.51
N GLU A 192 -4.06 -6.58 -14.92
CA GLU A 192 -4.60 -5.33 -15.48
C GLU A 192 -4.52 -4.16 -14.49
N ILE A 193 -4.84 -4.40 -13.20
CA ILE A 193 -4.77 -3.35 -12.17
C ILE A 193 -3.33 -2.94 -11.88
N LEU A 194 -2.40 -3.90 -11.81
CA LEU A 194 -0.99 -3.58 -11.60
C LEU A 194 -0.39 -2.81 -12.78
N GLU A 195 -0.74 -3.18 -14.02
CA GLU A 195 -0.34 -2.43 -15.21
C GLU A 195 -0.90 -1.00 -15.18
N LEU A 196 -2.19 -0.84 -14.89
CA LEU A 196 -2.81 0.48 -14.72
C LEU A 196 -2.08 1.32 -13.66
N MET A 197 -1.78 0.73 -12.50
CA MET A 197 -1.06 1.45 -11.44
C MET A 197 0.35 1.85 -11.88
N LYS A 198 1.04 1.01 -12.66
CA LYS A 198 2.37 1.30 -13.21
C LYS A 198 2.33 2.41 -14.26
N ASP A 199 1.31 2.42 -15.11
CA ASP A 199 1.08 3.51 -16.08
C ASP A 199 0.86 4.85 -15.35
N ILE A 200 -0.07 4.86 -14.38
CA ILE A 200 -0.37 6.05 -13.56
C ILE A 200 0.88 6.55 -12.82
N GLN A 201 1.68 5.64 -12.26
CA GLN A 201 2.92 5.96 -11.57
C GLN A 201 3.90 6.69 -12.48
N LYS A 202 4.14 6.14 -13.69
CA LYS A 202 5.06 6.73 -14.67
C LYS A 202 4.57 8.08 -15.20
N GLU A 203 3.29 8.15 -15.60
CA GLU A 203 2.71 9.38 -16.18
C GLU A 203 2.73 10.56 -15.21
N ASN A 204 2.56 10.29 -13.91
CA ASN A 204 2.46 11.34 -12.90
C ASN A 204 3.70 11.43 -11.99
N ASN A 205 4.75 10.64 -12.26
CA ASN A 205 5.98 10.53 -11.44
C ASN A 205 5.69 10.28 -9.95
N ILE A 206 4.72 9.41 -9.66
CA ILE A 206 4.31 9.07 -8.30
C ILE A 206 5.29 8.04 -7.74
N SER A 207 5.74 8.22 -6.48
CA SER A 207 6.50 7.20 -5.76
C SER A 207 5.52 6.24 -5.07
N MET A 208 5.81 4.94 -5.05
CA MET A 208 4.89 3.96 -4.46
C MET A 208 5.55 3.09 -3.41
N ILE A 209 4.83 2.82 -2.32
CA ILE A 209 5.09 1.70 -1.41
C ILE A 209 4.03 0.63 -1.72
N TYR A 210 4.49 -0.50 -2.26
CA TYR A 210 3.64 -1.63 -2.62
C TYR A 210 3.76 -2.75 -1.60
N ILE A 211 2.76 -2.90 -0.76
CA ILE A 211 2.71 -3.95 0.27
C ILE A 211 2.06 -5.19 -0.34
N THR A 212 2.74 -6.33 -0.23
CA THR A 212 2.23 -7.61 -0.74
C THR A 212 2.80 -8.80 0.03
N HIS A 213 2.12 -9.93 -0.02
CA HIS A 213 2.67 -11.23 0.35
C HIS A 213 3.07 -12.06 -0.89
N ASP A 214 2.77 -11.57 -2.09
CA ASP A 214 3.05 -12.24 -3.36
C ASP A 214 4.32 -11.67 -4.01
N LEU A 215 5.43 -12.41 -3.89
CA LEU A 215 6.73 -12.05 -4.46
C LEU A 215 6.73 -12.08 -6.00
N ALA A 216 5.86 -12.89 -6.62
CA ALA A 216 5.78 -12.95 -8.07
C ALA A 216 5.23 -11.64 -8.65
N THR A 217 4.17 -11.09 -8.04
CA THR A 217 3.66 -9.77 -8.43
C THR A 217 4.65 -8.65 -8.13
N ALA A 218 5.34 -8.70 -6.98
CA ALA A 218 6.37 -7.72 -6.63
C ALA A 218 7.49 -7.67 -7.67
N LYS A 219 7.96 -8.83 -8.15
CA LYS A 219 9.04 -8.95 -9.14
C LYS A 219 8.77 -8.16 -10.43
N HIS A 220 7.52 -8.13 -10.88
CA HIS A 220 7.14 -7.45 -12.12
C HIS A 220 6.75 -5.98 -11.92
N PHE A 221 6.46 -5.60 -10.68
CA PHE A 221 5.91 -4.29 -10.38
C PHE A 221 6.92 -3.33 -9.76
N ALA A 222 7.77 -3.80 -8.83
CA ALA A 222 8.64 -2.95 -8.02
C ALA A 222 10.07 -2.84 -8.55
N ASP A 223 10.75 -1.75 -8.17
CA ASP A 223 12.17 -1.52 -8.44
C ASP A 223 13.05 -2.10 -7.33
N ASN A 224 12.66 -1.85 -6.08
CA ASN A 224 13.32 -2.33 -4.87
C ASN A 224 12.34 -3.11 -3.99
N ILE A 225 12.89 -3.96 -3.13
CA ILE A 225 12.12 -4.75 -2.17
C ILE A 225 12.73 -4.70 -0.78
N LEU A 226 11.85 -4.62 0.22
CA LEU A 226 12.14 -4.74 1.64
C LEU A 226 11.41 -5.98 2.16
N ILE A 227 12.15 -6.95 2.67
CA ILE A 227 11.59 -8.15 3.30
C ILE A 227 11.43 -7.90 4.80
N LEU A 228 10.19 -8.02 5.27
CA LEU A 228 9.82 -7.79 6.66
C LEU A 228 9.44 -9.09 7.36
N ASN A 229 9.99 -9.32 8.55
CA ASN A 229 9.59 -10.42 9.43
C ASN A 229 9.49 -9.94 10.88
N SER A 230 8.36 -10.23 11.53
CA SER A 230 8.14 -9.92 12.97
C SER A 230 8.54 -8.48 13.34
N GLY A 231 8.20 -7.52 12.47
CA GLY A 231 8.49 -6.10 12.64
C GLY A 231 9.92 -5.68 12.28
N LYS A 232 10.80 -6.58 11.87
CA LYS A 232 12.21 -6.28 11.51
C LYS A 232 12.44 -6.38 10.02
N ILE A 233 13.31 -5.52 9.51
CA ILE A 233 13.84 -5.64 8.14
C ILE A 233 14.85 -6.79 8.12
N MET A 234 14.57 -7.81 7.33
CA MET A 234 15.46 -8.94 7.14
C MET A 234 16.43 -8.69 5.99
N GLU A 235 15.95 -8.08 4.91
CA GLU A 235 16.73 -7.76 3.73
C GLU A 235 16.11 -6.59 2.97
N ILE A 236 16.93 -5.75 2.32
CA ILE A 236 16.50 -4.65 1.46
C ILE A 236 17.48 -4.51 0.29
N GLY A 237 16.95 -4.27 -0.91
CA GLY A 237 17.78 -4.07 -2.10
C GLY A 237 16.96 -4.04 -3.39
N SER A 238 17.64 -4.04 -4.54
CA SER A 238 16.97 -4.16 -5.83
C SER A 238 16.21 -5.47 -5.91
N ILE A 239 15.01 -5.43 -6.50
CA ILE A 239 14.11 -6.60 -6.59
C ILE A 239 14.83 -7.79 -7.26
N GLU A 240 15.60 -7.53 -8.30
CA GLU A 240 16.35 -8.56 -9.02
C GLU A 240 17.39 -9.24 -8.12
N LYS A 241 18.22 -8.44 -7.38
CA LYS A 241 19.25 -8.98 -6.50
C LYS A 241 18.65 -9.82 -5.37
N VAL A 242 17.66 -9.28 -4.66
CA VAL A 242 17.06 -9.94 -3.48
C VAL A 242 16.33 -11.22 -3.87
N LEU A 243 15.64 -11.26 -5.03
CA LEU A 243 14.94 -12.47 -5.46
C LEU A 243 15.82 -13.52 -6.12
N SER A 244 16.92 -13.12 -6.82
CA SER A 244 17.81 -14.09 -7.48
C SER A 244 18.92 -14.60 -6.57
N ASN A 245 19.45 -13.77 -5.68
CA ASN A 245 20.55 -14.11 -4.79
C ASN A 245 20.35 -13.55 -3.38
N PRO A 246 19.33 -14.04 -2.63
CA PRO A 246 19.04 -13.58 -1.28
C PRO A 246 20.20 -13.90 -0.33
N GLU A 247 20.56 -12.93 0.51
CA GLU A 247 21.62 -13.09 1.52
C GLU A 247 21.04 -13.66 2.83
N ASN A 248 19.87 -13.18 3.25
CA ASN A 248 19.24 -13.54 4.51
C ASN A 248 18.57 -14.92 4.44
N SER A 249 18.72 -15.73 5.49
CA SER A 249 18.12 -17.10 5.57
C SER A 249 16.58 -17.08 5.52
N TYR A 250 15.94 -16.09 6.17
CA TYR A 250 14.50 -15.93 6.11
C TYR A 250 14.02 -15.58 4.69
N THR A 251 14.74 -14.70 3.98
CA THR A 251 14.42 -14.36 2.58
C THR A 251 14.52 -15.58 1.69
N LYS A 252 15.57 -16.41 1.87
CA LYS A 252 15.75 -17.70 1.15
C LYS A 252 14.54 -18.63 1.39
N ALA A 253 14.15 -18.80 2.64
CA ALA A 253 13.01 -19.63 3.00
C ALA A 253 11.69 -19.10 2.45
N LEU A 254 11.49 -17.76 2.48
CA LEU A 254 10.30 -17.11 1.94
C LEU A 254 10.18 -17.32 0.43
N ILE A 255 11.27 -17.14 -0.32
CA ILE A 255 11.31 -17.34 -1.77
C ILE A 255 11.09 -18.83 -2.10
N ALA A 256 11.74 -19.74 -1.40
CA ALA A 256 11.55 -21.18 -1.59
C ALA A 256 10.12 -21.66 -1.31
N ALA A 257 9.40 -21.00 -0.39
CA ALA A 257 8.00 -21.32 -0.09
C ALA A 257 7.02 -20.87 -1.19
N VAL A 258 7.39 -19.85 -1.99
CA VAL A 258 6.58 -19.31 -3.10
C VAL A 258 6.91 -20.01 -4.42
N SER A 259 8.13 -20.56 -4.56
CA SER A 259 8.61 -21.17 -5.80
C SER A 259 7.98 -22.54 -6.01
N GLU A 260 7.22 -22.69 -7.12
CA GLU A 260 6.66 -23.85 -7.80
C GLU A 260 5.37 -24.43 -7.22
N PRO A 261 4.28 -24.34 -7.99
CA PRO A 261 3.19 -25.31 -7.91
C PRO A 261 3.69 -26.64 -8.52
N ASP A 262 4.53 -27.39 -7.80
CA ASP A 262 4.80 -28.80 -8.12
C ASP A 262 3.57 -29.61 -7.71
N PRO A 263 2.89 -30.31 -8.63
CA PRO A 263 1.77 -31.18 -8.30
C PRO A 263 2.10 -32.22 -7.23
N LYS A 264 3.39 -32.58 -7.05
CA LYS A 264 3.87 -33.48 -6.00
C LYS A 264 3.89 -32.84 -4.59
N ASN A 265 3.79 -31.51 -4.51
CA ASN A 265 3.75 -30.78 -3.23
C ASN A 265 2.31 -30.57 -2.70
N LEU A 266 1.28 -30.87 -3.48
CA LEU A 266 -0.15 -30.81 -3.09
C LEU A 266 -0.49 -31.64 -1.84
N TYR A 267 0.36 -32.60 -1.48
CA TYR A 267 0.15 -33.52 -0.34
C TYR A 267 1.21 -33.41 0.77
N LYS A 268 2.15 -32.44 0.68
CA LYS A 268 3.12 -32.19 1.75
C LYS A 268 2.80 -30.90 2.46
N GLU A 269 2.31 -30.98 3.71
CA GLU A 269 2.34 -29.86 4.64
C GLU A 269 3.80 -29.44 4.85
N LYS A 270 4.24 -28.35 4.19
CA LYS A 270 5.54 -27.74 4.46
C LYS A 270 5.44 -26.99 5.80
N LYS A 271 5.74 -27.64 6.91
CA LYS A 271 6.09 -26.95 8.15
C LYS A 271 7.43 -26.27 7.94
N ILE A 272 7.43 -24.94 7.84
CA ILE A 272 8.67 -24.16 7.90
C ILE A 272 9.10 -24.17 9.37
N LEU A 273 10.02 -25.06 9.73
CA LEU A 273 10.68 -25.09 11.04
C LEU A 273 11.81 -24.07 10.96
N PHE A 274 11.69 -22.98 11.71
CA PHE A 274 12.80 -22.07 11.99
C PHE A 274 13.49 -22.61 13.27
N GLU A 275 14.76 -22.98 13.15
CA GLU A 275 15.67 -23.13 14.29
C GLU A 275 16.17 -21.77 14.77
#